data_b33a67502d8d63b170d9576d9bf2ee77
#
_entry.id   b33a67502d8d63b170d9576d9bf2ee77
#
_cell.length_a   1.000
_cell.length_b   1.000
_cell.length_c   1.000
_cell.angle_alpha   90.00
_cell.angle_beta   90.00
_cell.angle_gamma   90.00
#
_symmetry.space_group_name_H-M   'P 1'
#
loop_
_entity.id
_entity.type
_entity.pdbx_description
1 polymer ?
#
loop_
_entity_poly.entity_id
_entity_poly.type
_entity_poly.pdbx_seq_one_letter_code
_entity_poly.pdbx_strand_id
1 'polypeptide(L)'
;ITLQKNVLFSGTVRENLKWGNSLADDETIWKACRAACADEFLSRMPDGLDTMLEQGGNNLSGGQKQRLCIARALLGNAKILIFDDSTSAVDTATEKKIRKALADYKDVTKIIIAQRITSVMNTDQIVILDDGKIHRVGTHKELLANDPIYQEIYASQMKGGNDNGSEE
;
A
#
# COMPACT_ATOMS: atom_id res chain seq x y z
N ILE A 1 -2.57 -7.12 -8.38
CA ILE A 1 -2.92 -7.39 -6.97
C ILE A 1 -1.66 -7.39 -6.11
N THR A 2 -1.66 -6.66 -5.02
CA THR A 2 -0.70 -6.80 -3.94
C THR A 2 -1.40 -7.51 -2.78
N LEU A 3 -0.89 -8.67 -2.41
CA LEU A 3 -1.46 -9.49 -1.34
C LEU A 3 -0.86 -9.10 0.02
N GLN A 4 -1.54 -9.45 1.10
CA GLN A 4 -1.05 -9.35 2.48
C GLN A 4 0.32 -10.03 2.68
N LYS A 5 0.55 -11.18 2.01
CA LYS A 5 1.88 -11.80 1.96
C LYS A 5 2.67 -11.23 0.78
N ASN A 6 3.69 -10.44 1.09
CA ASN A 6 4.61 -9.85 0.11
C ASN A 6 5.59 -10.92 -0.40
N VAL A 7 5.32 -11.47 -1.58
CA VAL A 7 6.16 -12.51 -2.18
C VAL A 7 7.16 -11.86 -3.14
N LEU A 8 8.45 -12.00 -2.82
CA LEU A 8 9.57 -11.70 -3.69
C LEU A 8 10.31 -13.00 -4.01
N PHE A 9 10.91 -13.05 -5.19
CA PHE A 9 11.65 -14.21 -5.68
C PHE A 9 13.15 -13.95 -5.55
N SER A 10 13.94 -15.03 -5.49
CA SER A 10 15.40 -14.93 -5.61
C SER A 10 15.75 -14.30 -6.97
N GLY A 11 16.78 -13.47 -6.99
CA GLY A 11 17.19 -12.70 -8.16
C GLY A 11 17.32 -11.21 -7.82
N THR A 12 17.55 -10.38 -8.81
CA THR A 12 17.71 -8.93 -8.57
C THR A 12 16.38 -8.24 -8.25
N VAL A 13 16.46 -7.05 -7.64
CA VAL A 13 15.29 -6.16 -7.49
C VAL A 13 14.68 -5.87 -8.86
N ARG A 14 15.49 -5.58 -9.87
CA ARG A 14 15.08 -5.35 -11.25
C ARG A 14 14.25 -6.50 -11.82
N GLU A 15 14.73 -7.74 -11.68
CA GLU A 15 14.01 -8.93 -12.14
C GLU A 15 12.66 -9.05 -11.43
N ASN A 16 12.63 -8.86 -10.13
CA ASN A 16 11.39 -8.88 -9.35
C ASN A 16 10.38 -7.83 -9.80
N LEU A 17 10.82 -6.61 -10.10
CA LEU A 17 9.96 -5.54 -10.58
C LEU A 17 9.47 -5.79 -12.02
N LYS A 18 10.32 -6.35 -12.88
CA LYS A 18 9.96 -6.73 -14.26
C LYS A 18 8.90 -7.83 -14.37
N TRP A 19 8.58 -8.53 -13.29
CA TRP A 19 7.37 -9.38 -13.25
C TRP A 19 6.07 -8.57 -13.43
N GLY A 20 6.06 -7.28 -13.10
CA GLY A 20 4.95 -6.38 -13.39
C GLY A 20 4.89 -5.98 -14.86
N ASN A 21 6.05 -5.72 -15.47
CA ASN A 21 6.20 -5.37 -16.88
C ASN A 21 7.61 -5.72 -17.35
N SER A 22 7.73 -6.79 -18.15
CA SER A 22 9.01 -7.30 -18.64
C SER A 22 9.74 -6.32 -19.57
N LEU A 23 9.02 -5.41 -20.23
CA LEU A 23 9.54 -4.43 -21.18
C LEU A 23 9.86 -3.08 -20.53
N ALA A 24 9.61 -2.92 -19.22
CA ALA A 24 9.89 -1.66 -18.53
C ALA A 24 11.38 -1.32 -18.59
N ASP A 25 11.68 -0.10 -19.02
CA ASP A 25 13.01 0.50 -18.91
C ASP A 25 13.30 0.99 -17.49
N ASP A 26 14.53 1.37 -17.22
CA ASP A 26 14.95 1.81 -15.89
C ASP A 26 14.21 3.05 -15.41
N GLU A 27 13.90 3.98 -16.32
CA GLU A 27 13.17 5.20 -15.96
C GLU A 27 11.76 4.86 -15.45
N THR A 28 11.06 3.97 -16.15
CA THR A 28 9.74 3.47 -15.77
C THR A 28 9.79 2.69 -14.44
N ILE A 29 10.81 1.87 -14.25
CA ILE A 29 11.03 1.14 -13.00
C ILE A 29 11.24 2.11 -11.84
N TRP A 30 12.14 3.09 -11.98
CA TRP A 30 12.39 4.08 -10.95
C TRP A 30 11.17 4.96 -10.66
N LYS A 31 10.36 5.29 -11.67
CA LYS A 31 9.10 6.01 -11.48
C LYS A 31 8.14 5.22 -10.57
N ALA A 32 7.99 3.93 -10.82
CA ALA A 32 7.17 3.05 -9.97
C ALA A 32 7.76 2.92 -8.54
N CYS A 33 9.08 2.82 -8.42
CA CYS A 33 9.78 2.81 -7.13
C CYS A 33 9.52 4.10 -6.34
N ARG A 34 9.61 5.27 -6.98
CA ARG A 34 9.28 6.56 -6.34
C ARG A 34 7.83 6.61 -5.86
N ALA A 35 6.89 6.17 -6.69
CA ALA A 35 5.47 6.13 -6.31
C ALA A 35 5.19 5.19 -5.10
N ALA A 36 5.99 4.15 -4.94
CA ALA A 36 5.94 3.22 -3.81
C ALA A 36 6.90 3.60 -2.67
N CYS A 37 7.62 4.72 -2.73
CA CYS A 37 8.69 5.13 -1.80
C CYS A 37 9.81 4.07 -1.65
N ALA A 38 9.99 3.20 -2.64
CA ALA A 38 11.04 2.19 -2.64
C ALA A 38 12.40 2.78 -3.01
N ASP A 39 12.43 3.88 -3.75
CA ASP A 39 13.63 4.64 -4.11
C ASP A 39 14.42 5.12 -2.89
N GLU A 40 13.74 5.46 -1.79
CA GLU A 40 14.38 5.94 -0.57
C GLU A 40 15.41 4.95 0.02
N PHE A 41 15.15 3.66 -0.09
CA PHE A 41 16.11 2.66 0.39
C PHE A 41 16.96 2.07 -0.73
N LEU A 42 16.41 1.91 -1.95
CA LEU A 42 17.15 1.38 -3.09
C LEU A 42 18.34 2.26 -3.47
N SER A 43 18.19 3.60 -3.40
CA SER A 43 19.27 4.54 -3.69
C SER A 43 20.44 4.48 -2.70
N ARG A 44 20.23 3.86 -1.53
CA ARG A 44 21.27 3.65 -0.52
C ARG A 44 21.94 2.29 -0.63
N MET A 45 21.40 1.38 -1.44
CA MET A 45 21.99 0.08 -1.69
C MET A 45 23.10 0.22 -2.75
N PRO A 46 24.29 -0.40 -2.55
CA PRO A 46 25.41 -0.25 -3.48
C PRO A 46 25.04 -0.60 -4.92
N ASP A 47 24.25 -1.66 -5.10
CA ASP A 47 23.88 -2.18 -6.42
C ASP A 47 22.48 -1.69 -6.89
N GLY A 48 21.78 -0.85 -6.11
CA GLY A 48 20.50 -0.27 -6.46
C GLY A 48 19.47 -1.31 -6.97
N LEU A 49 19.04 -1.19 -8.23
CA LEU A 49 18.12 -2.15 -8.87
C LEU A 49 18.74 -3.54 -9.10
N ASP A 50 20.06 -3.66 -9.14
CA ASP A 50 20.75 -4.92 -9.36
C ASP A 50 21.12 -5.62 -8.05
N THR A 51 20.67 -5.07 -6.91
CA THR A 51 20.78 -5.71 -5.60
C THR A 51 20.11 -7.08 -5.62
N MET A 52 20.87 -8.11 -5.23
CA MET A 52 20.38 -9.48 -5.14
C MET A 52 19.44 -9.66 -3.94
N LEU A 53 18.28 -10.23 -4.20
CA LEU A 53 17.32 -10.64 -3.19
C LEU A 53 17.46 -12.14 -2.91
N GLU A 54 17.50 -12.47 -1.62
CA GLU A 54 17.40 -13.85 -1.17
C GLU A 54 15.99 -14.40 -1.36
N GLN A 55 15.81 -15.70 -1.20
CA GLN A 55 14.51 -16.35 -1.29
C GLN A 55 13.49 -15.66 -0.36
N GLY A 56 12.37 -15.21 -0.93
CA GLY A 56 11.36 -14.48 -0.19
C GLY A 56 11.79 -13.07 0.25
N GLY A 57 12.92 -12.55 -0.28
CA GLY A 57 13.46 -11.25 0.10
C GLY A 57 13.91 -11.18 1.56
N ASN A 58 14.47 -12.25 2.12
CA ASN A 58 14.80 -12.33 3.56
C ASN A 58 15.85 -11.31 4.01
N ASN A 59 16.59 -10.75 3.08
CA ASN A 59 17.54 -9.65 3.31
C ASN A 59 16.87 -8.25 3.30
N LEU A 60 15.53 -8.16 3.23
CA LEU A 60 14.78 -6.92 3.30
C LEU A 60 13.85 -6.89 4.51
N SER A 61 13.59 -5.69 5.03
CA SER A 61 12.53 -5.49 6.03
C SER A 61 11.13 -5.71 5.43
N GLY A 62 10.14 -5.97 6.29
CA GLY A 62 8.75 -6.14 5.86
C GLY A 62 8.23 -4.95 5.04
N GLY A 63 8.49 -3.72 5.50
CA GLY A 63 8.12 -2.50 4.80
C GLY A 63 8.84 -2.30 3.46
N GLN A 64 10.10 -2.74 3.33
CA GLN A 64 10.84 -2.72 2.06
C GLN A 64 10.25 -3.70 1.06
N LYS A 65 9.97 -4.95 1.49
CA LYS A 65 9.28 -5.96 0.65
C LYS A 65 7.95 -5.43 0.15
N GLN A 66 7.17 -4.83 1.03
CA GLN A 66 5.86 -4.30 0.72
C GLN A 66 5.92 -3.20 -0.34
N ARG A 67 6.85 -2.24 -0.19
CA ARG A 67 7.07 -1.17 -1.17
C ARG A 67 7.50 -1.71 -2.54
N LEU A 68 8.33 -2.74 -2.60
CA LEU A 68 8.68 -3.40 -3.87
C LEU A 68 7.47 -4.10 -4.52
N CYS A 69 6.63 -4.76 -3.73
CA CYS A 69 5.41 -5.39 -4.26
C CYS A 69 4.42 -4.35 -4.80
N ILE A 70 4.30 -3.19 -4.14
CA ILE A 70 3.51 -2.06 -4.65
C ILE A 70 4.12 -1.52 -5.96
N ALA A 71 5.42 -1.27 -6.01
CA ALA A 71 6.10 -0.81 -7.23
C ALA A 71 5.88 -1.78 -8.41
N ARG A 72 6.02 -3.09 -8.16
CA ARG A 72 5.73 -4.13 -9.16
C ARG A 72 4.30 -4.08 -9.67
N ALA A 73 3.31 -3.89 -8.79
CA ALA A 73 1.91 -3.77 -9.20
C ALA A 73 1.66 -2.52 -10.05
N LEU A 74 2.32 -1.41 -9.74
CA LEU A 74 2.20 -0.16 -10.50
C LEU A 74 2.81 -0.27 -11.90
N LEU A 75 3.87 -1.06 -12.07
CA LEU A 75 4.48 -1.34 -13.37
C LEU A 75 3.57 -2.12 -14.31
N GLY A 76 2.62 -2.89 -13.78
CA GLY A 76 1.74 -3.76 -14.55
C GLY A 76 0.71 -3.03 -15.41
N ASN A 77 0.64 -1.70 -15.37
CA ASN A 77 -0.32 -0.88 -16.13
C ASN A 77 -1.76 -1.42 -16.10
N ALA A 78 -2.17 -1.94 -14.95
CA ALA A 78 -3.47 -2.57 -14.77
C ALA A 78 -4.60 -1.53 -14.68
N LYS A 79 -5.78 -1.83 -15.23
CA LYS A 79 -6.98 -1.00 -15.07
C LYS A 79 -7.58 -1.07 -13.66
N ILE A 80 -7.28 -2.12 -12.92
CA ILE A 80 -7.75 -2.33 -11.55
C ILE A 80 -6.55 -2.71 -10.69
N LEU A 81 -6.30 -1.95 -9.64
CA LEU A 81 -5.30 -2.24 -8.61
C LEU A 81 -6.02 -2.64 -7.32
N ILE A 82 -5.63 -3.78 -6.77
CA ILE A 82 -6.16 -4.27 -5.49
C ILE A 82 -5.01 -4.27 -4.47
N PHE A 83 -5.21 -3.57 -3.38
CA PHE A 83 -4.28 -3.47 -2.26
C PHE A 83 -4.92 -4.15 -1.04
N ASP A 84 -4.50 -5.38 -0.76
CA ASP A 84 -5.01 -6.17 0.36
C ASP A 84 -4.06 -6.02 1.55
N ASP A 85 -4.43 -5.13 2.49
CA ASP A 85 -3.64 -4.73 3.68
C ASP A 85 -2.15 -4.47 3.36
N SER A 86 -1.90 -4.01 2.13
CA SER A 86 -0.56 -3.92 1.55
C SER A 86 0.27 -2.74 2.09
N THR A 87 -0.24 -2.01 3.08
CA THR A 87 0.49 -0.93 3.78
C THR A 87 0.65 -1.20 5.28
N SER A 88 0.24 -2.36 5.77
CA SER A 88 0.27 -2.69 7.21
C SER A 88 1.67 -2.73 7.83
N ALA A 89 2.70 -3.08 7.05
CA ALA A 89 4.09 -3.11 7.49
C ALA A 89 4.86 -1.80 7.19
N VAL A 90 4.18 -0.79 6.63
CA VAL A 90 4.76 0.52 6.31
C VAL A 90 4.34 1.51 7.37
N ASP A 91 5.23 2.43 7.76
CA ASP A 91 4.90 3.49 8.68
C ASP A 91 3.86 4.48 8.10
N THR A 92 3.14 5.16 8.97
CA THR A 92 2.02 6.05 8.60
C THR A 92 2.44 7.19 7.65
N ALA A 93 3.67 7.71 7.80
CA ALA A 93 4.15 8.80 6.95
C ALA A 93 4.41 8.29 5.52
N THR A 94 5.06 7.14 5.39
CA THR A 94 5.30 6.48 4.10
C THR A 94 3.99 6.04 3.44
N GLU A 95 3.04 5.50 4.21
CA GLU A 95 1.70 5.16 3.70
C GLU A 95 0.98 6.38 3.11
N LYS A 96 1.05 7.53 3.77
CA LYS A 96 0.50 8.80 3.25
C LYS A 96 1.13 9.19 1.91
N LYS A 97 2.47 9.07 1.77
CA LYS A 97 3.18 9.39 0.52
C LYS A 97 2.74 8.46 -0.61
N ILE A 98 2.67 7.15 -0.36
CA ILE A 98 2.22 6.15 -1.34
C ILE A 98 0.80 6.48 -1.80
N ARG A 99 -0.12 6.77 -0.89
CA ARG A 99 -1.51 7.14 -1.25
C ARG A 99 -1.58 8.40 -2.10
N LYS A 100 -0.78 9.41 -1.76
CA LYS A 100 -0.70 10.63 -2.57
C LYS A 100 -0.22 10.32 -3.99
N ALA A 101 0.83 9.50 -4.13
CA ALA A 101 1.33 9.07 -5.43
C ALA A 101 0.29 8.24 -6.20
N LEU A 102 -0.48 7.37 -5.53
CA LEU A 102 -1.56 6.61 -6.14
C LEU A 102 -2.70 7.49 -6.68
N ALA A 103 -2.91 8.68 -6.12
CA ALA A 103 -3.92 9.62 -6.62
C ALA A 103 -3.62 10.12 -8.04
N ASP A 104 -2.35 10.10 -8.47
CA ASP A 104 -1.93 10.50 -9.82
C ASP A 104 -2.32 9.46 -10.89
N TYR A 105 -2.62 8.22 -10.50
CA TYR A 105 -3.11 7.16 -11.39
C TYR A 105 -4.63 7.30 -11.59
N LYS A 106 -5.07 8.30 -12.38
CA LYS A 106 -6.50 8.67 -12.51
C LYS A 106 -7.35 7.63 -13.27
N ASP A 107 -6.77 6.96 -14.26
CA ASP A 107 -7.49 6.01 -15.12
C ASP A 107 -7.47 4.57 -14.57
N VAL A 108 -7.28 4.42 -13.27
CA VAL A 108 -7.15 3.12 -12.60
C VAL A 108 -8.13 3.04 -11.44
N THR A 109 -8.96 2.01 -11.45
CA THR A 109 -9.80 1.67 -10.28
C THR A 109 -8.93 1.09 -9.18
N LYS A 110 -9.00 1.66 -7.98
CA LYS A 110 -8.23 1.22 -6.82
C LYS A 110 -9.18 0.62 -5.78
N ILE A 111 -8.95 -0.63 -5.42
CA ILE A 111 -9.65 -1.33 -4.34
C ILE A 111 -8.66 -1.48 -3.20
N ILE A 112 -8.97 -0.86 -2.07
CA ILE A 112 -8.13 -0.87 -0.87
C ILE A 112 -8.86 -1.66 0.20
N ILE A 113 -8.29 -2.79 0.62
CA ILE A 113 -8.75 -3.57 1.75
C ILE A 113 -7.85 -3.19 2.92
N ALA A 114 -8.44 -2.64 3.97
CA ALA A 114 -7.68 -2.15 5.11
C ALA A 114 -8.47 -2.30 6.41
N GLN A 115 -7.73 -2.52 7.48
CA GLN A 115 -8.27 -2.57 8.85
C GLN A 115 -8.33 -1.17 9.48
N ARG A 116 -7.52 -0.23 8.99
CA ARG A 116 -7.47 1.15 9.51
C ARG A 116 -8.39 2.07 8.71
N ILE A 117 -9.30 2.77 9.40
CA ILE A 117 -10.17 3.78 8.77
C ILE A 117 -9.35 4.89 8.09
N THR A 118 -8.24 5.30 8.70
CA THR A 118 -7.34 6.30 8.11
C THR A 118 -6.83 5.91 6.73
N SER A 119 -6.83 4.61 6.40
CA SER A 119 -6.43 4.09 5.09
C SER A 119 -7.50 4.27 4.01
N VAL A 120 -8.76 4.41 4.38
CA VAL A 120 -9.88 4.46 3.43
C VAL A 120 -10.72 5.74 3.51
N MET A 121 -10.55 6.58 4.53
CA MET A 121 -11.39 7.76 4.76
C MET A 121 -11.38 8.80 3.61
N ASN A 122 -10.39 8.78 2.75
CA ASN A 122 -10.26 9.69 1.60
C ASN A 122 -10.54 8.99 0.26
N THR A 123 -11.13 7.81 0.26
CA THR A 123 -11.58 7.13 -0.96
C THR A 123 -12.95 7.66 -1.42
N ASP A 124 -13.26 7.45 -2.70
CA ASP A 124 -14.54 7.88 -3.28
C ASP A 124 -15.73 7.15 -2.65
N GLN A 125 -15.53 5.87 -2.31
CA GLN A 125 -16.53 5.03 -1.64
C GLN A 125 -15.87 4.09 -0.64
N ILE A 126 -16.55 3.82 0.46
CA ILE A 126 -16.19 2.84 1.47
C ILE A 126 -17.29 1.78 1.51
N VAL A 127 -16.90 0.53 1.45
CA VAL A 127 -17.78 -0.63 1.61
C VAL A 127 -17.51 -1.25 2.97
N ILE A 128 -18.50 -1.28 3.83
CA ILE A 128 -18.44 -1.96 5.14
C ILE A 128 -18.92 -3.40 4.93
N LEU A 129 -18.06 -4.34 5.31
CA LEU A 129 -18.39 -5.77 5.34
C LEU A 129 -18.64 -6.20 6.78
N ASP A 130 -19.76 -6.86 7.02
CA ASP A 130 -20.11 -7.45 8.31
C ASP A 130 -20.66 -8.85 8.07
N ASP A 131 -20.16 -9.83 8.82
CA ASP A 131 -20.50 -11.25 8.67
C ASP A 131 -20.55 -11.76 7.22
N GLY A 132 -19.53 -11.37 6.42
CA GLY A 132 -19.38 -11.79 5.01
C GLY A 132 -20.38 -11.14 4.04
N LYS A 133 -21.14 -10.15 4.47
CA LYS A 133 -22.12 -9.40 3.67
C LYS A 133 -21.79 -7.93 3.62
N ILE A 134 -22.25 -7.26 2.55
CA ILE A 134 -22.19 -5.80 2.49
C ILE A 134 -23.20 -5.25 3.48
N HIS A 135 -22.71 -4.60 4.55
CA HIS A 135 -23.54 -3.91 5.51
C HIS A 135 -23.99 -2.55 4.97
N ARG A 136 -23.04 -1.74 4.52
CA ARG A 136 -23.30 -0.41 3.97
C ARG A 136 -22.23 0.06 3.00
N VAL A 137 -22.63 0.97 2.10
CA VAL A 137 -21.73 1.66 1.17
C VAL A 137 -21.95 3.16 1.30
N GLY A 138 -20.90 3.94 1.31
CA GLY A 138 -20.98 5.41 1.36
C GLY A 138 -19.63 6.08 1.42
N THR A 139 -19.62 7.40 1.44
CA THR A 139 -18.43 8.20 1.71
C THR A 139 -18.12 8.21 3.21
N HIS A 140 -16.90 8.58 3.58
CA HIS A 140 -16.53 8.75 4.99
C HIS A 140 -17.52 9.64 5.76
N LYS A 141 -17.92 10.77 5.15
CA LYS A 141 -18.85 11.73 5.80
C LYS A 141 -20.24 11.11 6.02
N GLU A 142 -20.77 10.42 5.03
CA GLU A 142 -22.09 9.77 5.11
C GLU A 142 -22.11 8.66 6.15
N LEU A 143 -21.07 7.81 6.15
CA LEU A 143 -20.95 6.71 7.10
C LEU A 143 -20.75 7.21 8.52
N LEU A 144 -19.90 8.22 8.72
CA LEU A 144 -19.69 8.82 10.03
C LEU A 144 -20.95 9.48 10.59
N ALA A 145 -21.81 10.03 9.74
CA ALA A 145 -23.06 10.66 10.16
C ALA A 145 -24.19 9.64 10.45
N ASN A 146 -24.21 8.50 9.73
CA ASN A 146 -25.42 7.68 9.67
C ASN A 146 -25.20 6.19 9.96
N ASP A 147 -23.97 5.74 10.24
CA ASP A 147 -23.70 4.31 10.45
C ASP A 147 -23.05 4.06 11.81
N PRO A 148 -23.77 3.38 12.75
CA PRO A 148 -23.27 3.13 14.09
C PRO A 148 -21.99 2.27 14.13
N ILE A 149 -21.89 1.28 13.25
CA ILE A 149 -20.70 0.38 13.18
C ILE A 149 -19.47 1.21 12.75
N TYR A 150 -19.63 2.03 11.73
CA TYR A 150 -18.54 2.91 11.27
C TYR A 150 -18.11 3.91 12.33
N GLN A 151 -19.08 4.51 13.05
CA GLN A 151 -18.82 5.44 14.15
C GLN A 151 -18.02 4.78 15.29
N GLU A 152 -18.39 3.56 15.67
CA GLU A 152 -17.72 2.81 16.73
C GLU A 152 -16.27 2.50 16.34
N ILE A 153 -16.04 1.97 15.12
CA ILE A 153 -14.69 1.67 14.61
C ILE A 153 -13.86 2.96 14.54
N TYR A 154 -14.45 4.04 14.04
CA TYR A 154 -13.77 5.34 13.96
C TYR A 154 -13.36 5.84 15.34
N ALA A 155 -14.28 5.85 16.29
CA ALA A 155 -14.03 6.31 17.65
C ALA A 155 -12.95 5.48 18.36
N SER A 156 -12.98 4.16 18.18
CA SER A 156 -11.99 3.25 18.78
C SER A 156 -10.58 3.50 18.24
N GLN A 157 -10.45 3.71 16.93
CA GLN A 157 -9.16 3.94 16.29
C GLN A 157 -8.59 5.35 16.53
N MET A 158 -9.46 6.36 16.69
CA MET A 158 -9.01 7.74 16.98
C MET A 158 -8.61 7.91 18.44
N LYS A 159 -9.24 7.21 19.38
CA LYS A 159 -8.85 7.23 20.80
C LYS A 159 -7.50 6.53 21.03
N GLY A 160 -7.23 5.40 20.36
CA GLY A 160 -5.96 4.69 20.49
C GLY A 160 -4.75 5.41 19.87
N GLY A 161 -4.97 6.45 19.05
CA GLY A 161 -3.89 7.27 18.46
C GLY A 161 -3.36 8.37 19.38
N ASN A 162 -4.05 8.72 20.48
CA ASN A 162 -3.66 9.80 21.39
C ASN A 162 -2.88 9.35 22.63
N ASP A 163 -2.77 8.03 22.89
CA ASP A 163 -2.10 7.52 24.10
C ASP A 163 -0.58 7.32 23.98
N ASN A 164 0.03 7.64 22.85
CA ASN A 164 1.48 7.53 22.66
C ASN A 164 2.22 8.88 22.73
N GLY A 165 1.68 9.86 23.43
CA GLY A 165 2.25 11.23 23.48
C GLY A 165 2.23 11.91 24.85
N SER A 166 2.28 11.13 25.95
CA SER A 166 2.44 11.75 27.27
C SER A 166 3.00 10.76 28.30
N GLU A 167 4.27 10.47 28.17
CA GLU A 167 5.15 10.11 29.27
C GLU A 167 6.60 10.46 28.86
N GLU A 168 7.03 11.56 29.35
CA GLU A 168 8.30 12.17 29.82
C GLU A 168 8.48 13.59 29.29
#